data_45ab141fcb10092323d6b89921ccc7db
#
_entry.id   45ab141fcb10092323d6b89921ccc7db
#
_cell.length_a   1.000
_cell.length_b   1.000
_cell.length_c   1.000
_cell.angle_alpha   90.00
_cell.angle_beta   90.00
_cell.angle_gamma   90.00
#
_symmetry.space_group_name_H-M   'P 1'
#
loop_
_entity.id
_entity.type
_entity.pdbx_description
1 polymer ?
#
loop_
_entity_poly.entity_id
_entity_poly.type
_entity_poly.pdbx_seq_one_letter_code
_entity_poly.pdbx_strand_id
1 'polypeptide(L)'
;MLAVRRSKKLWSIGVLALVLGYSLYFSWLTVGVHRGLGSSAYDFGLYDQGIWLLSRWQSPFVTLMGRNLFGDHSSFILLFIVPIYWVTTSTSVLFVVQSFALGFGALPLYAYSRKALNSDAMGFIFAAVYLLHPAVGLTNVENFHPDSFLGLLIGVVLWSALERKWNWYWISVVLALLVKEDVALIVIPIGLWVALRRDLRRGVWTVVVSLGTMALMFLVVMRSFTGVAFRNSWRIPFGGFAGLFRVAFRQPLELWKYLTSDDRPTYLFQLLSPTALAFIAAPSVALTSAAVIGANLISTFWYQHQIGYHYSLVIVPSLMFGTVYGIARVPITYRKRMVGAVAVCSLAFGYWLSPLPLARSTVGDWSASNPSVVAAKELFAVIPDDAVVSAYHPLTAQLARRERIYSFPNPFQRSLYGPDVFARGDRLLFAEEVEYVMLPTVLDEAANLVWSQESPRFRVVGSNAWWIVYKRL
;
A
#
# COMPACT_ATOMS: atom_id res chain seq x y z
N MET A 1 8.08 -38.79 -21.54
CA MET A 1 8.37 -38.24 -20.18
C MET A 1 9.33 -37.07 -20.21
N LEU A 2 10.49 -37.15 -20.89
CA LEU A 2 11.50 -36.06 -20.93
C LEU A 2 10.96 -34.73 -21.55
N ALA A 3 10.23 -34.79 -22.67
CA ALA A 3 9.66 -33.62 -23.31
C ALA A 3 8.66 -32.86 -22.41
N VAL A 4 7.80 -33.58 -21.65
CA VAL A 4 6.85 -33.00 -20.71
C VAL A 4 7.55 -32.35 -19.51
N ARG A 5 8.63 -32.97 -19.00
CA ARG A 5 9.44 -32.36 -17.94
C ARG A 5 10.15 -31.11 -18.42
N ARG A 6 10.68 -31.09 -19.64
CA ARG A 6 11.34 -29.96 -20.25
C ARG A 6 10.36 -28.81 -20.47
N SER A 7 9.14 -29.07 -20.95
CA SER A 7 8.09 -28.07 -21.10
C SER A 7 7.70 -27.43 -19.78
N LYS A 8 7.46 -28.22 -18.71
CA LYS A 8 7.14 -27.68 -17.38
C LYS A 8 8.23 -26.78 -16.81
N LYS A 9 9.51 -27.16 -17.03
CA LYS A 9 10.66 -26.33 -16.59
C LYS A 9 10.69 -24.99 -17.32
N LEU A 10 10.42 -24.98 -18.64
CA LEU A 10 10.39 -23.75 -19.43
C LEU A 10 9.32 -22.77 -18.97
N TRP A 11 8.10 -23.23 -18.69
CA TRP A 11 7.03 -22.38 -18.16
C TRP A 11 7.36 -21.79 -16.79
N SER A 12 7.94 -22.58 -15.89
CA SER A 12 8.34 -22.09 -14.57
C SER A 12 9.46 -21.05 -14.67
N ILE A 13 10.42 -21.22 -15.59
CA ILE A 13 11.46 -20.23 -15.88
C ILE A 13 10.81 -18.97 -16.46
N GLY A 14 9.87 -19.11 -17.40
CA GLY A 14 9.15 -17.98 -18.02
C GLY A 14 8.39 -17.15 -16.98
N VAL A 15 7.69 -17.78 -16.02
CA VAL A 15 7.01 -17.05 -14.93
C VAL A 15 8.01 -16.34 -14.04
N LEU A 16 9.12 -16.99 -13.67
CA LEU A 16 10.15 -16.33 -12.85
C LEU A 16 10.75 -15.15 -13.59
N ALA A 17 11.05 -15.28 -14.88
CA ALA A 17 11.55 -14.18 -15.71
C ALA A 17 10.54 -13.02 -15.80
N LEU A 18 9.25 -13.32 -15.94
CA LEU A 18 8.17 -12.32 -15.97
C LEU A 18 8.10 -11.57 -14.61
N VAL A 19 8.11 -12.29 -13.50
CA VAL A 19 8.06 -11.72 -12.14
C VAL A 19 9.29 -10.87 -11.87
N LEU A 20 10.48 -11.36 -12.19
CA LEU A 20 11.72 -10.60 -12.02
C LEU A 20 11.76 -9.37 -12.93
N GLY A 21 11.35 -9.49 -14.19
CA GLY A 21 11.27 -8.37 -15.14
C GLY A 21 10.33 -7.26 -14.61
N TYR A 22 9.14 -7.65 -14.12
CA TYR A 22 8.20 -6.73 -13.48
C TYR A 22 8.83 -6.05 -12.24
N SER A 23 9.39 -6.83 -11.32
CA SER A 23 9.95 -6.31 -10.09
C SER A 23 11.14 -5.37 -10.34
N LEU A 24 12.01 -5.70 -11.28
CA LEU A 24 13.15 -4.85 -11.65
C LEU A 24 12.70 -3.56 -12.34
N TYR A 25 11.72 -3.63 -13.26
CA TYR A 25 11.17 -2.46 -13.91
C TYR A 25 10.56 -1.48 -12.91
N PHE A 26 9.69 -1.97 -12.02
CA PHE A 26 9.06 -1.11 -11.01
C PHE A 26 10.07 -0.62 -9.96
N SER A 27 11.05 -1.43 -9.57
CA SER A 27 12.15 -0.95 -8.72
C SER A 27 12.91 0.20 -9.36
N TRP A 28 13.26 0.08 -10.65
CA TRP A 28 13.91 1.16 -11.39
C TRP A 28 13.05 2.42 -11.45
N LEU A 29 11.76 2.27 -11.79
CA LEU A 29 10.82 3.39 -11.92
C LEU A 29 10.64 4.12 -10.57
N THR A 30 10.31 3.40 -9.50
CA THR A 30 10.00 3.97 -8.18
C THR A 30 11.23 4.55 -7.49
N VAL A 31 12.39 3.93 -7.65
CA VAL A 31 13.69 4.51 -7.21
C VAL A 31 13.99 5.78 -8.00
N GLY A 32 13.67 5.83 -9.29
CA GLY A 32 13.78 7.04 -10.12
C GLY A 32 12.90 8.17 -9.60
N VAL A 33 11.62 7.88 -9.34
CA VAL A 33 10.67 8.82 -8.72
C VAL A 33 11.20 9.35 -7.38
N HIS A 34 11.64 8.46 -6.49
CA HIS A 34 12.21 8.85 -5.20
C HIS A 34 13.43 9.77 -5.38
N ARG A 35 14.40 9.36 -6.20
CA ARG A 35 15.61 10.15 -6.47
C ARG A 35 15.33 11.50 -7.13
N GLY A 36 14.19 11.64 -7.80
CA GLY A 36 13.66 12.87 -8.38
C GLY A 36 12.81 13.70 -7.44
N LEU A 37 12.80 13.42 -6.13
CA LEU A 37 12.00 14.10 -5.10
C LEU A 37 10.48 13.85 -5.22
N GLY A 38 10.06 12.76 -5.88
CA GLY A 38 8.65 12.44 -6.11
C GLY A 38 7.99 11.60 -5.01
N SER A 39 8.67 11.30 -3.92
CA SER A 39 8.11 10.53 -2.80
C SER A 39 7.54 11.43 -1.71
N SER A 40 6.46 10.98 -1.06
CA SER A 40 5.74 11.70 -0.01
C SER A 40 6.42 11.55 1.35
N ALA A 41 6.42 12.62 2.13
CA ALA A 41 6.80 12.60 3.54
C ALA A 41 5.84 11.75 4.39
N TYR A 42 4.54 11.81 4.11
CA TYR A 42 3.48 11.20 4.92
C TYR A 42 3.21 9.72 4.60
N ASP A 43 3.68 9.21 3.46
CA ASP A 43 3.59 7.80 3.12
C ASP A 43 4.98 7.14 3.22
N PHE A 44 5.89 7.47 2.29
CA PHE A 44 7.23 6.90 2.31
C PHE A 44 8.05 7.35 3.53
N GLY A 45 8.13 8.67 3.78
CA GLY A 45 9.02 9.25 4.80
C GLY A 45 8.72 8.74 6.20
N LEU A 46 7.43 8.59 6.55
CA LEU A 46 7.03 8.11 7.87
C LEU A 46 7.45 6.64 8.11
N TYR A 47 7.34 5.78 7.10
CA TYR A 47 7.79 4.38 7.23
C TYR A 47 9.32 4.30 7.24
N ASP A 48 10.02 5.07 6.40
CA ASP A 48 11.48 5.09 6.37
C ASP A 48 12.05 5.58 7.71
N GLN A 49 11.52 6.67 8.30
CA GLN A 49 11.90 7.13 9.64
C GLN A 49 11.62 6.09 10.71
N GLY A 50 10.41 5.51 10.73
CA GLY A 50 10.02 4.55 11.75
C GLY A 50 10.87 3.27 11.73
N ILE A 51 11.14 2.72 10.55
CA ILE A 51 11.99 1.51 10.40
C ILE A 51 13.45 1.86 10.72
N TRP A 52 13.92 3.05 10.36
CA TRP A 52 15.27 3.51 10.67
C TRP A 52 15.48 3.63 12.20
N LEU A 53 14.51 4.19 12.94
CA LEU A 53 14.53 4.24 14.40
C LEU A 53 14.57 2.83 15.01
N LEU A 54 13.69 1.92 14.54
CA LEU A 54 13.69 0.52 14.98
C LEU A 54 15.02 -0.18 14.73
N SER A 55 15.69 0.11 13.61
CA SER A 55 17.00 -0.47 13.29
C SER A 55 18.10 -0.02 14.24
N ARG A 56 17.89 1.06 14.96
CA ARG A 56 18.79 1.62 15.99
C ARG A 56 18.33 1.33 17.41
N TRP A 57 17.34 0.43 17.57
CA TRP A 57 16.76 0.05 18.86
C TRP A 57 16.10 1.22 19.60
N GLN A 58 15.68 2.24 18.85
CA GLN A 58 14.96 3.39 19.37
C GLN A 58 13.44 3.19 19.27
N SER A 59 12.70 3.91 20.11
CA SER A 59 11.24 3.96 19.98
C SER A 59 10.86 4.53 18.62
N PRO A 60 10.00 3.90 17.84
CA PRO A 60 9.61 4.36 16.52
C PRO A 60 8.57 5.51 16.60
N PHE A 61 8.92 6.56 17.33
CA PHE A 61 8.12 7.79 17.35
C PHE A 61 8.45 8.61 16.11
N VAL A 62 7.55 8.55 15.14
CA VAL A 62 7.71 9.22 13.86
C VAL A 62 7.36 10.70 13.99
N THR A 63 8.35 11.57 13.93
CA THR A 63 8.16 13.01 14.10
C THR A 63 7.49 13.67 12.87
N LEU A 64 7.50 13.02 11.70
CA LEU A 64 6.74 13.45 10.54
C LEU A 64 5.23 13.49 10.79
N MET A 65 4.70 12.56 11.57
CA MET A 65 3.27 12.48 11.87
C MET A 65 2.94 12.71 13.36
N GLY A 66 3.94 12.90 14.23
CA GLY A 66 3.78 13.17 15.65
C GLY A 66 3.16 12.03 16.45
N ARG A 67 3.52 10.79 16.15
CA ARG A 67 3.02 9.60 16.84
C ARG A 67 3.92 8.39 16.65
N ASN A 68 3.70 7.37 17.49
CA ASN A 68 4.37 6.10 17.33
C ASN A 68 3.90 5.40 16.04
N LEU A 69 4.82 4.77 15.29
CA LEU A 69 4.54 4.03 14.05
C LEU A 69 3.41 3.00 14.21
N PHE A 70 3.44 2.22 15.32
CA PHE A 70 2.43 1.20 15.60
C PHE A 70 1.12 1.77 16.16
N GLY A 71 1.10 3.05 16.52
CA GLY A 71 -0.11 3.78 16.88
C GLY A 71 -0.87 4.33 15.68
N ASP A 72 -0.21 4.52 14.54
CA ASP A 72 -0.87 4.92 13.29
C ASP A 72 -1.52 3.71 12.61
N HIS A 73 -0.70 2.69 12.35
CA HIS A 73 -1.10 1.36 11.90
C HIS A 73 -0.29 0.30 12.63
N SER A 74 -0.94 -0.78 13.06
CA SER A 74 -0.27 -1.89 13.77
C SER A 74 0.52 -2.79 12.80
N SER A 75 1.41 -2.18 12.00
CA SER A 75 2.15 -2.83 10.91
C SER A 75 3.39 -3.58 11.40
N PHE A 76 3.21 -4.59 12.25
CA PHE A 76 4.33 -5.39 12.79
C PHE A 76 5.12 -6.17 11.74
N ILE A 77 4.58 -6.34 10.53
CA ILE A 77 5.31 -6.92 9.40
C ILE A 77 6.60 -6.13 9.09
N LEU A 78 6.65 -4.85 9.42
CA LEU A 78 7.81 -3.98 9.21
C LEU A 78 9.03 -4.43 10.03
N LEU A 79 8.85 -5.15 11.13
CA LEU A 79 9.96 -5.70 11.91
C LEU A 79 10.85 -6.66 11.09
N PHE A 80 10.28 -7.34 10.08
CA PHE A 80 11.04 -8.20 9.18
C PHE A 80 11.90 -7.41 8.17
N ILE A 81 11.64 -6.10 8.01
CA ILE A 81 12.41 -5.21 7.13
C ILE A 81 13.60 -4.59 7.91
N VAL A 82 13.48 -4.43 9.22
CA VAL A 82 14.51 -3.81 10.07
C VAL A 82 15.94 -4.32 9.78
N PRO A 83 16.20 -5.64 9.65
CA PRO A 83 17.56 -6.14 9.37
C PRO A 83 18.15 -5.63 8.05
N ILE A 84 17.33 -5.24 7.08
CA ILE A 84 17.82 -4.69 5.80
C ILE A 84 18.51 -3.34 6.04
N TYR A 85 18.03 -2.56 7.01
CA TYR A 85 18.59 -1.25 7.37
C TYR A 85 19.97 -1.36 8.06
N TRP A 86 20.35 -2.54 8.53
CA TRP A 86 21.72 -2.79 9.02
C TRP A 86 22.72 -3.05 7.88
N VAL A 87 22.21 -3.46 6.70
CA VAL A 87 23.03 -3.84 5.55
C VAL A 87 23.15 -2.70 4.53
N THR A 88 22.13 -1.82 4.42
CA THR A 88 22.12 -0.75 3.43
C THR A 88 21.76 0.60 4.02
N THR A 89 22.46 1.64 3.58
CA THR A 89 22.12 3.05 3.86
C THR A 89 21.22 3.68 2.81
N SER A 90 20.88 2.95 1.73
CA SER A 90 20.05 3.48 0.64
C SER A 90 18.61 3.75 1.11
N THR A 91 18.15 5.00 0.97
CA THR A 91 16.76 5.39 1.24
C THR A 91 15.77 4.73 0.29
N SER A 92 16.23 4.25 -0.88
CA SER A 92 15.39 3.63 -1.90
C SER A 92 15.02 2.16 -1.63
N VAL A 93 15.54 1.55 -0.55
CA VAL A 93 15.40 0.09 -0.34
C VAL A 93 13.95 -0.38 -0.20
N LEU A 94 13.09 0.45 0.40
CA LEU A 94 11.68 0.10 0.59
C LEU A 94 10.93 -0.04 -0.76
N PHE A 95 11.27 0.77 -1.75
CA PHE A 95 10.69 0.67 -3.10
C PHE A 95 11.07 -0.63 -3.78
N VAL A 96 12.30 -1.09 -3.60
CA VAL A 96 12.75 -2.39 -4.12
C VAL A 96 12.01 -3.53 -3.44
N VAL A 97 11.94 -3.51 -2.09
CA VAL A 97 11.21 -4.52 -1.31
C VAL A 97 9.73 -4.58 -1.74
N GLN A 98 9.07 -3.44 -1.89
CA GLN A 98 7.68 -3.34 -2.35
C GLN A 98 7.50 -3.95 -3.74
N SER A 99 8.35 -3.57 -4.71
CA SER A 99 8.25 -4.04 -6.08
C SER A 99 8.41 -5.56 -6.19
N PHE A 100 9.30 -6.15 -5.40
CA PHE A 100 9.46 -7.61 -5.33
C PHE A 100 8.29 -8.28 -4.60
N ALA A 101 7.77 -7.70 -3.51
CA ALA A 101 6.61 -8.25 -2.81
C ALA A 101 5.39 -8.32 -3.73
N LEU A 102 5.12 -7.25 -4.48
CA LEU A 102 4.04 -7.17 -5.46
C LEU A 102 4.24 -8.16 -6.62
N GLY A 103 5.45 -8.21 -7.18
CA GLY A 103 5.77 -9.14 -8.27
C GLY A 103 5.60 -10.61 -7.87
N PHE A 104 6.07 -10.98 -6.68
CA PHE A 104 5.96 -12.35 -6.16
C PHE A 104 4.52 -12.78 -5.88
N GLY A 105 3.57 -11.85 -5.75
CA GLY A 105 2.14 -12.17 -5.66
C GLY A 105 1.59 -12.96 -6.85
N ALA A 106 2.24 -12.94 -8.01
CA ALA A 106 1.89 -13.75 -9.16
C ALA A 106 2.17 -15.26 -8.97
N LEU A 107 3.14 -15.62 -8.12
CA LEU A 107 3.61 -17.00 -7.98
C LEU A 107 2.56 -17.97 -7.40
N PRO A 108 1.86 -17.66 -6.28
CA PRO A 108 0.82 -18.52 -5.75
C PRO A 108 -0.36 -18.68 -6.74
N LEU A 109 -0.69 -17.62 -7.48
CA LEU A 109 -1.73 -17.70 -8.52
C LEU A 109 -1.30 -18.59 -9.68
N TYR A 110 -0.05 -18.48 -10.16
CA TYR A 110 0.52 -19.42 -11.14
C TYR A 110 0.41 -20.86 -10.67
N ALA A 111 0.86 -21.12 -9.42
CA ALA A 111 0.88 -22.47 -8.86
C ALA A 111 -0.53 -23.08 -8.79
N TYR A 112 -1.54 -22.29 -8.46
CA TYR A 112 -2.94 -22.73 -8.44
C TYR A 112 -3.51 -22.91 -9.84
N SER A 113 -3.40 -21.90 -10.70
CA SER A 113 -4.07 -21.87 -12.00
C SER A 113 -3.57 -22.96 -12.96
N ARG A 114 -2.26 -23.20 -13.00
CA ARG A 114 -1.70 -24.31 -13.81
C ARG A 114 -2.29 -25.67 -13.47
N LYS A 115 -2.57 -25.89 -12.17
CA LYS A 115 -3.14 -27.15 -11.68
C LYS A 115 -4.65 -27.18 -11.89
N ALA A 116 -5.37 -26.12 -11.51
CA ALA A 116 -6.81 -26.03 -11.61
C ALA A 116 -7.32 -26.11 -13.07
N LEU A 117 -6.56 -25.54 -14.02
CA LEU A 117 -6.88 -25.53 -15.45
C LEU A 117 -6.14 -26.63 -16.24
N ASN A 118 -5.31 -27.42 -15.59
CA ASN A 118 -4.47 -28.47 -16.18
C ASN A 118 -3.64 -27.96 -17.39
N SER A 119 -3.04 -26.77 -17.27
CA SER A 119 -2.28 -26.10 -18.34
C SER A 119 -1.26 -25.12 -17.76
N ASP A 120 0.03 -25.38 -18.04
CA ASP A 120 1.12 -24.47 -17.64
C ASP A 120 1.01 -23.13 -18.37
N ALA A 121 0.56 -23.12 -19.64
CA ALA A 121 0.33 -21.90 -20.41
C ALA A 121 -0.78 -21.03 -19.80
N MET A 122 -1.91 -21.62 -19.38
CA MET A 122 -2.96 -20.87 -18.70
C MET A 122 -2.47 -20.36 -17.33
N GLY A 123 -1.64 -21.15 -16.63
CA GLY A 123 -0.97 -20.70 -15.43
C GLY A 123 -0.13 -19.46 -15.66
N PHE A 124 0.69 -19.45 -16.71
CA PHE A 124 1.49 -18.30 -17.10
C PHE A 124 0.62 -17.07 -17.41
N ILE A 125 -0.47 -17.25 -18.17
CA ILE A 125 -1.42 -16.16 -18.47
C ILE A 125 -1.95 -15.54 -17.16
N PHE A 126 -2.35 -16.35 -16.17
CA PHE A 126 -2.86 -15.81 -14.89
C PHE A 126 -1.78 -15.12 -14.05
N ALA A 127 -0.52 -15.55 -14.11
CA ALA A 127 0.57 -14.78 -13.52
C ALA A 127 0.71 -13.41 -14.18
N ALA A 128 0.65 -13.35 -15.53
CA ALA A 128 0.68 -12.09 -16.26
C ALA A 128 -0.54 -11.21 -15.97
N VAL A 129 -1.75 -11.79 -15.95
CA VAL A 129 -3.01 -11.10 -15.60
C VAL A 129 -2.95 -10.43 -14.23
N TYR A 130 -2.36 -11.09 -13.22
CA TYR A 130 -2.16 -10.48 -11.91
C TYR A 130 -1.23 -9.25 -12.00
N LEU A 131 -0.10 -9.37 -12.69
CA LEU A 131 0.87 -8.28 -12.83
C LEU A 131 0.34 -7.11 -13.70
N LEU A 132 -0.59 -7.39 -14.62
CA LEU A 132 -1.27 -6.39 -15.43
C LEU A 132 -2.41 -5.67 -14.70
N HIS A 133 -2.86 -6.19 -13.56
CA HIS A 133 -3.99 -5.60 -12.83
C HIS A 133 -3.65 -4.19 -12.34
N PRO A 134 -4.49 -3.17 -12.65
CA PRO A 134 -4.17 -1.77 -12.33
C PRO A 134 -3.83 -1.54 -10.87
N ALA A 135 -4.58 -2.14 -9.93
CA ALA A 135 -4.31 -1.98 -8.50
C ALA A 135 -2.91 -2.48 -8.09
N VAL A 136 -2.31 -3.45 -8.79
CA VAL A 136 -0.94 -3.93 -8.50
C VAL A 136 0.10 -2.94 -8.99
N GLY A 137 -0.03 -2.45 -10.22
CA GLY A 137 0.89 -1.49 -10.82
C GLY A 137 0.83 -0.11 -10.15
N LEU A 138 -0.38 0.37 -9.84
CA LEU A 138 -0.59 1.69 -9.24
C LEU A 138 -0.14 1.72 -7.77
N THR A 139 -0.42 0.66 -6.98
CA THR A 139 0.12 0.54 -5.61
C THR A 139 1.66 0.59 -5.61
N ASN A 140 2.31 0.09 -6.66
CA ASN A 140 3.78 0.10 -6.72
C ASN A 140 4.34 1.52 -6.82
N VAL A 141 3.67 2.42 -7.54
CA VAL A 141 4.14 3.80 -7.79
C VAL A 141 3.54 4.86 -6.86
N GLU A 142 2.57 4.49 -6.04
CA GLU A 142 1.94 5.42 -5.10
C GLU A 142 2.96 5.94 -4.07
N ASN A 143 3.58 5.08 -3.33
CA ASN A 143 4.65 5.23 -2.36
C ASN A 143 4.87 3.85 -1.70
N PHE A 144 5.72 3.77 -0.67
CA PHE A 144 5.82 2.52 0.09
C PHE A 144 4.67 2.40 1.09
N HIS A 145 4.01 1.21 1.06
CA HIS A 145 3.01 0.82 2.04
C HIS A 145 3.20 -0.64 2.46
N PRO A 146 3.01 -0.98 3.75
CA PRO A 146 3.02 -2.38 4.22
C PRO A 146 2.01 -3.26 3.49
N ASP A 147 0.92 -2.69 3.02
CA ASP A 147 -0.13 -3.34 2.21
C ASP A 147 0.44 -4.05 0.98
N SER A 148 1.59 -3.63 0.46
CA SER A 148 2.28 -4.25 -0.68
C SER A 148 2.56 -5.74 -0.50
N PHE A 149 2.70 -6.21 0.74
CA PHE A 149 2.87 -7.64 1.05
C PHE A 149 1.58 -8.44 0.89
N LEU A 150 0.40 -7.79 0.92
CA LEU A 150 -0.90 -8.48 0.90
C LEU A 150 -1.18 -9.18 -0.42
N GLY A 151 -0.66 -8.67 -1.54
CA GLY A 151 -0.76 -9.36 -2.82
C GLY A 151 -0.19 -10.78 -2.76
N LEU A 152 1.00 -10.94 -2.18
CA LEU A 152 1.66 -12.22 -1.97
C LEU A 152 1.00 -13.03 -0.84
N LEU A 153 0.82 -12.43 0.34
CA LEU A 153 0.40 -13.15 1.54
C LEU A 153 -1.02 -13.69 1.40
N ILE A 154 -1.99 -12.90 0.95
CA ILE A 154 -3.36 -13.35 0.69
C ILE A 154 -3.39 -14.35 -0.47
N GLY A 155 -2.54 -14.15 -1.49
CA GLY A 155 -2.33 -15.14 -2.56
C GLY A 155 -1.89 -16.50 -2.02
N VAL A 156 -0.93 -16.53 -1.08
CA VAL A 156 -0.48 -17.78 -0.42
C VAL A 156 -1.56 -18.37 0.50
N VAL A 157 -2.33 -17.52 1.23
CA VAL A 157 -3.47 -18.00 2.04
C VAL A 157 -4.49 -18.72 1.16
N LEU A 158 -4.89 -18.13 0.04
CA LEU A 158 -5.88 -18.74 -0.87
C LEU A 158 -5.33 -19.99 -1.57
N TRP A 159 -4.10 -19.93 -2.09
CA TRP A 159 -3.46 -21.09 -2.70
C TRP A 159 -3.36 -22.26 -1.73
N SER A 160 -2.90 -22.01 -0.52
CA SER A 160 -2.69 -23.05 0.48
C SER A 160 -4.02 -23.61 1.00
N ALA A 161 -5.06 -22.79 1.15
CA ALA A 161 -6.41 -23.24 1.50
C ALA A 161 -7.02 -24.11 0.38
N LEU A 162 -6.88 -23.70 -0.89
CA LEU A 162 -7.36 -24.43 -2.05
C LEU A 162 -6.65 -25.77 -2.22
N GLU A 163 -5.36 -25.83 -1.95
CA GLU A 163 -4.49 -27.02 -2.05
C GLU A 163 -4.38 -27.83 -0.75
N ARG A 164 -5.05 -27.38 0.33
CA ARG A 164 -5.00 -27.99 1.68
C ARG A 164 -3.58 -28.09 2.26
N LYS A 165 -2.73 -27.08 1.97
CA LYS A 165 -1.35 -26.99 2.50
C LYS A 165 -1.34 -26.19 3.80
N TRP A 166 -1.84 -26.80 4.88
CA TRP A 166 -2.23 -26.11 6.10
C TRP A 166 -1.09 -25.41 6.85
N ASN A 167 0.17 -25.89 6.74
CA ASN A 167 1.31 -25.19 7.36
C ASN A 167 1.54 -23.83 6.68
N TRP A 168 1.56 -23.78 5.33
CA TRP A 168 1.67 -22.54 4.58
C TRP A 168 0.47 -21.62 4.82
N TYR A 169 -0.71 -22.21 4.97
CA TYR A 169 -1.93 -21.48 5.30
C TYR A 169 -1.77 -20.70 6.60
N TRP A 170 -1.37 -21.36 7.69
CA TRP A 170 -1.25 -20.68 8.98
C TRP A 170 -0.11 -19.69 9.02
N ILE A 171 1.04 -19.99 8.44
CA ILE A 171 2.16 -19.05 8.32
C ILE A 171 1.70 -17.79 7.61
N SER A 172 1.03 -17.93 6.46
CA SER A 172 0.60 -16.78 5.67
C SER A 172 -0.57 -16.01 6.31
N VAL A 173 -1.49 -16.67 7.02
CA VAL A 173 -2.55 -16.01 7.80
C VAL A 173 -1.93 -15.15 8.90
N VAL A 174 -0.98 -15.67 9.68
CA VAL A 174 -0.31 -14.90 10.74
C VAL A 174 0.44 -13.71 10.14
N LEU A 175 1.25 -13.92 9.11
CA LEU A 175 2.00 -12.84 8.46
C LEU A 175 1.06 -11.78 7.85
N ALA A 176 -0.05 -12.18 7.24
CA ALA A 176 -1.03 -11.25 6.71
C ALA A 176 -1.65 -10.37 7.81
N LEU A 177 -2.02 -10.96 8.95
CA LEU A 177 -2.59 -10.23 10.09
C LEU A 177 -1.57 -9.27 10.75
N LEU A 178 -0.26 -9.47 10.55
CA LEU A 178 0.78 -8.55 11.02
C LEU A 178 0.98 -7.35 10.08
N VAL A 179 0.37 -7.33 8.90
CA VAL A 179 0.53 -6.22 7.95
C VAL A 179 -0.20 -4.97 8.44
N LYS A 180 -1.47 -5.15 8.88
CA LYS A 180 -2.30 -4.03 9.32
C LYS A 180 -3.50 -4.55 10.12
N GLU A 181 -4.04 -3.72 11.01
CA GLU A 181 -5.18 -4.05 11.89
C GLU A 181 -6.45 -4.44 11.15
N ASP A 182 -6.68 -3.88 9.96
CA ASP A 182 -7.90 -4.08 9.17
C ASP A 182 -7.82 -5.26 8.19
N VAL A 183 -6.66 -5.92 8.08
CA VAL A 183 -6.50 -7.13 7.24
C VAL A 183 -7.43 -8.27 7.70
N ALA A 184 -7.89 -8.25 8.93
CA ALA A 184 -8.94 -9.16 9.40
C ALA A 184 -10.21 -9.11 8.52
N LEU A 185 -10.52 -7.96 7.87
CA LEU A 185 -11.68 -7.81 6.97
C LEU A 185 -11.61 -8.71 5.72
N ILE A 186 -10.43 -9.15 5.30
CA ILE A 186 -10.28 -10.13 4.21
C ILE A 186 -10.07 -11.54 4.76
N VAL A 187 -9.34 -11.69 5.88
CA VAL A 187 -9.00 -13.02 6.43
C VAL A 187 -10.21 -13.70 7.07
N ILE A 188 -11.12 -12.95 7.73
CA ILE A 188 -12.37 -13.49 8.30
C ILE A 188 -13.25 -14.14 7.23
N PRO A 189 -13.61 -13.46 6.11
CA PRO A 189 -14.36 -14.09 5.02
C PRO A 189 -13.65 -15.30 4.41
N ILE A 190 -12.32 -15.27 4.28
CA ILE A 190 -11.55 -16.46 3.85
C ILE A 190 -11.71 -17.58 4.87
N GLY A 191 -11.61 -17.30 6.17
CA GLY A 191 -11.84 -18.26 7.25
C GLY A 191 -13.25 -18.89 7.19
N LEU A 192 -14.27 -18.07 6.99
CA LEU A 192 -15.65 -18.56 6.78
C LEU A 192 -15.77 -19.44 5.54
N TRP A 193 -15.16 -19.05 4.43
CA TRP A 193 -15.13 -19.87 3.22
C TRP A 193 -14.40 -21.20 3.46
N VAL A 194 -13.27 -21.19 4.19
CA VAL A 194 -12.52 -22.42 4.57
C VAL A 194 -13.40 -23.29 5.46
N ALA A 195 -14.09 -22.76 6.45
CA ALA A 195 -15.00 -23.52 7.33
C ALA A 195 -16.10 -24.21 6.53
N LEU A 196 -16.72 -23.51 5.60
CA LEU A 196 -17.85 -24.01 4.82
C LEU A 196 -17.45 -24.97 3.68
N ARG A 197 -16.23 -24.87 3.14
CA ARG A 197 -15.86 -25.52 1.89
C ARG A 197 -14.63 -26.44 1.98
N ARG A 198 -13.84 -26.35 3.05
CA ARG A 198 -12.56 -27.05 3.18
C ARG A 198 -12.40 -27.83 4.48
N ASP A 199 -12.43 -27.11 5.61
CA ASP A 199 -12.18 -27.67 6.94
C ASP A 199 -12.81 -26.75 8.00
N LEU A 200 -13.85 -27.25 8.66
CA LEU A 200 -14.62 -26.46 9.63
C LEU A 200 -13.74 -25.95 10.77
N ARG A 201 -12.92 -26.83 11.37
CA ARG A 201 -12.09 -26.47 12.52
C ARG A 201 -11.08 -25.38 12.18
N ARG A 202 -10.38 -25.52 11.06
CA ARG A 202 -9.38 -24.54 10.61
C ARG A 202 -10.01 -23.21 10.24
N GLY A 203 -11.16 -23.25 9.56
CA GLY A 203 -11.88 -22.05 9.21
C GLY A 203 -12.38 -21.29 10.43
N VAL A 204 -12.97 -21.97 11.42
CA VAL A 204 -13.40 -21.37 12.69
C VAL A 204 -12.23 -20.74 13.43
N TRP A 205 -11.10 -21.47 13.55
CA TRP A 205 -9.90 -20.90 14.19
C TRP A 205 -9.34 -19.68 13.43
N THR A 206 -9.43 -19.66 12.10
CA THR A 206 -9.04 -18.48 11.31
C THR A 206 -9.88 -17.28 11.69
N VAL A 207 -11.20 -17.43 11.80
CA VAL A 207 -12.10 -16.35 12.22
C VAL A 207 -11.77 -15.89 13.64
N VAL A 208 -11.60 -16.83 14.58
CA VAL A 208 -11.30 -16.52 15.98
C VAL A 208 -9.97 -15.78 16.12
N VAL A 209 -8.91 -16.27 15.48
CA VAL A 209 -7.58 -15.63 15.50
C VAL A 209 -7.65 -14.24 14.86
N SER A 210 -8.33 -14.08 13.73
CA SER A 210 -8.46 -12.78 13.05
C SER A 210 -9.22 -11.76 13.88
N LEU A 211 -10.34 -12.16 14.50
CA LEU A 211 -11.09 -11.28 15.42
C LEU A 211 -10.26 -10.92 16.65
N GLY A 212 -9.57 -11.91 17.25
CA GLY A 212 -8.70 -11.69 18.39
C GLY A 212 -7.54 -10.75 18.07
N THR A 213 -6.88 -10.93 16.92
CA THR A 213 -5.81 -10.04 16.46
C THR A 213 -6.34 -8.62 16.21
N MET A 214 -7.46 -8.48 15.50
CA MET A 214 -8.07 -7.18 15.24
C MET A 214 -8.43 -6.46 16.56
N ALA A 215 -9.04 -7.15 17.50
CA ALA A 215 -9.37 -6.60 18.82
C ALA A 215 -8.10 -6.19 19.57
N LEU A 216 -7.06 -7.03 19.60
CA LEU A 216 -5.77 -6.72 20.21
C LEU A 216 -5.15 -5.45 19.60
N MET A 217 -5.11 -5.36 18.27
CA MET A 217 -4.52 -4.23 17.57
C MET A 217 -5.26 -2.92 17.85
N PHE A 218 -6.59 -2.90 17.75
CA PHE A 218 -7.37 -1.68 17.99
C PHE A 218 -7.48 -1.33 19.48
N LEU A 219 -7.86 -2.29 20.34
CA LEU A 219 -8.23 -2.01 21.72
C LEU A 219 -7.03 -1.93 22.68
N VAL A 220 -5.91 -2.57 22.34
CA VAL A 220 -4.71 -2.56 23.16
C VAL A 220 -3.60 -1.77 22.49
N VAL A 221 -3.09 -2.22 21.32
CA VAL A 221 -1.88 -1.64 20.70
C VAL A 221 -2.11 -0.18 20.31
N MET A 222 -3.02 0.08 19.38
CA MET A 222 -3.26 1.45 18.90
C MET A 222 -3.73 2.38 20.01
N ARG A 223 -4.63 1.88 20.86
CA ARG A 223 -5.13 2.67 22.01
C ARG A 223 -4.04 3.04 22.99
N SER A 224 -3.06 2.16 23.27
CA SER A 224 -1.96 2.48 24.18
C SER A 224 -1.07 3.61 23.67
N PHE A 225 -0.93 3.77 22.37
CA PHE A 225 -0.12 4.82 21.76
C PHE A 225 -0.88 6.12 21.48
N THR A 226 -2.17 6.04 21.15
CA THR A 226 -2.95 7.20 20.68
C THR A 226 -4.06 7.63 21.64
N GLY A 227 -4.34 6.84 22.68
CA GLY A 227 -5.48 7.05 23.59
C GLY A 227 -6.84 6.67 22.97
N VAL A 228 -6.92 6.38 21.67
CA VAL A 228 -8.16 6.13 20.94
C VAL A 228 -8.09 4.80 20.20
N ALA A 229 -9.11 3.93 20.37
CA ALA A 229 -9.14 2.61 19.76
C ALA A 229 -9.49 2.65 18.24
N PHE A 230 -10.48 3.47 17.85
CA PHE A 230 -11.00 3.51 16.48
C PHE A 230 -10.80 4.89 15.86
N ARG A 231 -9.55 5.28 15.70
CA ARG A 231 -9.16 6.60 15.22
C ARG A 231 -9.77 6.96 13.85
N ASN A 232 -9.88 6.01 12.94
CA ASN A 232 -10.38 6.22 11.59
C ASN A 232 -11.90 6.05 11.46
N SER A 233 -12.66 5.99 12.56
CA SER A 233 -14.13 5.85 12.54
C SER A 233 -14.85 7.00 11.84
N TRP A 234 -14.23 8.17 11.73
CA TRP A 234 -14.74 9.32 10.97
C TRP A 234 -14.93 9.01 9.47
N ARG A 235 -14.27 7.96 8.95
CA ARG A 235 -14.43 7.52 7.55
C ARG A 235 -15.77 6.84 7.29
N ILE A 236 -16.56 6.57 8.33
CA ILE A 236 -17.88 5.94 8.20
C ILE A 236 -18.93 7.04 8.08
N PRO A 237 -19.71 7.07 6.96
CA PRO A 237 -20.72 8.10 6.71
C PRO A 237 -21.89 8.03 7.69
N PHE A 238 -22.80 8.98 7.57
CA PHE A 238 -24.06 9.04 8.33
C PHE A 238 -23.89 9.12 9.85
N GLY A 239 -22.74 9.64 10.32
CA GLY A 239 -22.45 9.75 11.76
C GLY A 239 -21.93 8.47 12.40
N GLY A 240 -21.27 7.59 11.62
CA GLY A 240 -20.63 6.37 12.09
C GLY A 240 -21.49 5.12 11.95
N PHE A 241 -21.05 4.01 12.58
CA PHE A 241 -21.72 2.70 12.43
C PHE A 241 -23.22 2.74 12.73
N ALA A 242 -23.63 3.37 13.83
CA ALA A 242 -25.06 3.42 14.22
C ALA A 242 -25.91 4.16 13.17
N GLY A 243 -25.40 5.26 12.62
CA GLY A 243 -26.07 6.01 11.55
C GLY A 243 -26.12 5.22 10.25
N LEU A 244 -25.02 4.59 9.88
CA LEU A 244 -24.94 3.72 8.69
C LEU A 244 -25.98 2.58 8.77
N PHE A 245 -26.07 1.87 9.91
CA PHE A 245 -27.10 0.82 10.10
C PHE A 245 -28.52 1.40 10.03
N ARG A 246 -28.75 2.56 10.64
CA ARG A 246 -30.07 3.22 10.57
C ARG A 246 -30.46 3.52 9.12
N VAL A 247 -29.55 4.10 8.33
CA VAL A 247 -29.79 4.41 6.91
C VAL A 247 -29.97 3.15 6.10
N ALA A 248 -29.15 2.12 6.31
CA ALA A 248 -29.27 0.85 5.60
C ALA A 248 -30.65 0.18 5.78
N PHE A 249 -31.24 0.25 6.99
CA PHE A 249 -32.54 -0.39 7.27
C PHE A 249 -33.72 0.53 7.02
N ARG A 250 -33.61 1.84 7.29
CA ARG A 250 -34.78 2.76 7.20
C ARG A 250 -34.81 3.55 5.91
N GLN A 251 -33.69 3.73 5.25
CA GLN A 251 -33.53 4.58 4.06
C GLN A 251 -32.61 3.90 3.01
N PRO A 252 -32.91 2.65 2.58
CA PRO A 252 -32.00 1.88 1.70
C PRO A 252 -31.73 2.56 0.36
N LEU A 253 -32.66 3.39 -0.12
CA LEU A 253 -32.48 4.17 -1.35
C LEU A 253 -31.41 5.27 -1.17
N GLU A 254 -31.34 5.89 0.01
CA GLU A 254 -30.29 6.87 0.33
C GLU A 254 -28.90 6.19 0.36
N LEU A 255 -28.82 5.03 1.02
CA LEU A 255 -27.58 4.25 0.98
C LEU A 255 -27.21 3.85 -0.46
N TRP A 256 -28.17 3.41 -1.27
CA TRP A 256 -27.93 3.08 -2.67
C TRP A 256 -27.40 4.28 -3.47
N LYS A 257 -28.02 5.46 -3.33
CA LYS A 257 -27.58 6.69 -3.97
C LYS A 257 -26.12 7.04 -3.53
N TYR A 258 -25.81 6.89 -2.24
CA TYR A 258 -24.48 7.12 -1.72
C TYR A 258 -23.45 6.15 -2.33
N LEU A 259 -23.75 4.85 -2.38
CA LEU A 259 -22.85 3.82 -2.92
C LEU A 259 -22.67 3.91 -4.44
N THR A 260 -23.54 4.61 -5.14
CA THR A 260 -23.48 4.83 -6.60
C THR A 260 -23.13 6.27 -6.98
N SER A 261 -22.79 7.11 -6.00
CA SER A 261 -22.32 8.48 -6.24
C SER A 261 -20.81 8.56 -6.47
N ASP A 262 -20.40 9.72 -6.89
CA ASP A 262 -19.00 10.10 -7.12
C ASP A 262 -18.28 9.11 -8.05
N ASP A 263 -17.07 8.71 -7.71
CA ASP A 263 -16.20 7.82 -8.47
C ASP A 263 -16.40 6.33 -8.14
N ARG A 264 -17.27 5.96 -7.19
CA ARG A 264 -17.50 4.58 -6.74
C ARG A 264 -17.87 3.59 -7.87
N PRO A 265 -18.76 3.93 -8.83
CA PRO A 265 -19.04 3.06 -9.97
C PRO A 265 -17.79 2.87 -10.87
N THR A 266 -17.04 3.95 -11.11
CA THR A 266 -15.79 3.90 -11.88
C THR A 266 -14.75 3.04 -11.19
N TYR A 267 -14.63 3.17 -9.87
CA TYR A 267 -13.76 2.34 -9.05
C TYR A 267 -14.08 0.84 -9.19
N LEU A 268 -15.36 0.46 -9.06
CA LEU A 268 -15.78 -0.92 -9.24
C LEU A 268 -15.52 -1.42 -10.66
N PHE A 269 -15.77 -0.60 -11.67
CA PHE A 269 -15.48 -0.93 -13.06
C PHE A 269 -13.99 -1.19 -13.26
N GLN A 270 -13.12 -0.32 -12.78
CA GLN A 270 -11.66 -0.46 -12.89
C GLN A 270 -11.12 -1.67 -12.12
N LEU A 271 -11.71 -1.98 -10.95
CA LEU A 271 -11.30 -3.10 -10.10
C LEU A 271 -11.72 -4.46 -10.66
N LEU A 272 -12.93 -4.57 -11.19
CA LEU A 272 -13.54 -5.86 -11.55
C LEU A 272 -13.34 -6.24 -13.03
N SER A 273 -13.32 -5.25 -13.93
CA SER A 273 -13.26 -5.50 -15.38
C SER A 273 -12.00 -6.23 -15.86
N PRO A 274 -10.82 -6.08 -15.27
CA PRO A 274 -9.64 -6.87 -15.65
C PRO A 274 -9.85 -8.38 -15.56
N THR A 275 -10.81 -8.85 -14.73
CA THR A 275 -11.18 -10.26 -14.59
C THR A 275 -12.17 -10.76 -15.65
N ALA A 276 -12.63 -9.88 -16.57
CA ALA A 276 -13.77 -10.13 -17.47
C ALA A 276 -15.00 -10.69 -16.73
N LEU A 277 -15.14 -10.39 -15.42
CA LEU A 277 -16.17 -10.90 -14.51
C LEU A 277 -16.28 -12.43 -14.46
N ALA A 278 -15.26 -13.16 -14.90
CA ALA A 278 -15.31 -14.62 -15.03
C ALA A 278 -15.44 -15.34 -13.65
N PHE A 279 -15.16 -14.66 -12.54
CA PHE A 279 -15.41 -15.17 -11.19
C PHE A 279 -16.90 -15.42 -10.90
N ILE A 280 -17.82 -14.79 -11.64
CA ILE A 280 -19.28 -14.97 -11.46
C ILE A 280 -19.69 -16.42 -11.71
N ALA A 281 -18.97 -17.18 -12.54
CA ALA A 281 -19.25 -18.60 -12.79
C ALA A 281 -19.20 -19.46 -11.51
N ALA A 282 -18.38 -19.08 -10.49
CA ALA A 282 -18.36 -19.68 -9.17
C ALA A 282 -17.84 -18.65 -8.13
N PRO A 283 -18.66 -17.75 -7.62
CA PRO A 283 -18.22 -16.52 -6.96
C PRO A 283 -17.67 -16.71 -5.54
N SER A 284 -17.78 -17.89 -4.95
CA SER A 284 -17.54 -18.12 -3.53
C SER A 284 -16.14 -17.72 -3.04
N VAL A 285 -15.10 -17.81 -3.90
CA VAL A 285 -13.73 -17.37 -3.56
C VAL A 285 -13.60 -15.85 -3.73
N ALA A 286 -14.11 -15.28 -4.82
CA ALA A 286 -14.08 -13.84 -5.05
C ALA A 286 -14.87 -13.08 -3.96
N LEU A 287 -15.98 -13.62 -3.48
CA LEU A 287 -16.79 -13.05 -2.41
C LEU A 287 -16.05 -12.93 -1.08
N THR A 288 -14.91 -13.58 -0.89
CA THR A 288 -14.08 -13.36 0.30
C THR A 288 -13.55 -11.92 0.39
N SER A 289 -13.48 -11.18 -0.71
CA SER A 289 -13.11 -9.75 -0.74
C SER A 289 -14.28 -8.78 -0.53
N ALA A 290 -15.51 -9.27 -0.46
CA ALA A 290 -16.71 -8.41 -0.43
C ALA A 290 -16.73 -7.44 0.78
N ALA A 291 -16.22 -7.87 1.94
CA ALA A 291 -16.16 -7.00 3.12
C ALA A 291 -15.22 -5.80 2.90
N VAL A 292 -14.07 -6.02 2.26
CA VAL A 292 -13.12 -4.93 1.95
C VAL A 292 -13.68 -4.03 0.85
N ILE A 293 -14.27 -4.61 -0.21
CA ILE A 293 -14.94 -3.81 -1.25
C ILE A 293 -16.03 -2.94 -0.62
N GLY A 294 -16.85 -3.51 0.26
CA GLY A 294 -17.89 -2.78 0.99
C GLY A 294 -17.32 -1.66 1.85
N ALA A 295 -16.24 -1.91 2.61
CA ALA A 295 -15.55 -0.91 3.41
C ALA A 295 -15.01 0.25 2.55
N ASN A 296 -14.42 -0.06 1.40
CA ASN A 296 -13.92 0.96 0.47
C ASN A 296 -15.07 1.81 -0.11
N LEU A 297 -16.17 1.20 -0.53
CA LEU A 297 -17.34 1.92 -1.07
C LEU A 297 -18.06 2.78 -0.03
N ILE A 298 -18.12 2.33 1.22
CA ILE A 298 -18.76 3.05 2.32
C ILE A 298 -17.92 4.24 2.76
N SER A 299 -16.61 4.18 2.63
CA SER A 299 -15.70 5.20 3.17
C SER A 299 -15.99 6.61 2.64
N THR A 300 -15.95 7.59 3.56
CA THR A 300 -15.92 9.03 3.22
C THR A 300 -14.52 9.48 2.79
N PHE A 301 -13.50 8.64 3.02
CA PHE A 301 -12.13 8.93 2.62
C PHE A 301 -11.94 8.49 1.17
N TRP A 302 -11.97 9.45 0.24
CA TRP A 302 -12.05 9.23 -1.21
C TRP A 302 -10.92 8.35 -1.77
N TYR A 303 -9.73 8.35 -1.17
CA TYR A 303 -8.62 7.48 -1.55
C TYR A 303 -8.99 5.98 -1.54
N GLN A 304 -9.91 5.54 -0.64
CA GLN A 304 -10.27 4.14 -0.51
C GLN A 304 -11.06 3.60 -1.71
N HIS A 305 -11.81 4.46 -2.41
CA HIS A 305 -12.53 4.09 -3.62
C HIS A 305 -11.91 4.69 -4.90
N GLN A 306 -10.59 4.80 -4.91
CA GLN A 306 -9.76 5.12 -6.07
C GLN A 306 -8.78 3.99 -6.35
N ILE A 307 -8.74 3.50 -7.59
CA ILE A 307 -7.88 2.37 -7.98
C ILE A 307 -6.37 2.71 -7.87
N GLY A 308 -6.04 3.99 -7.83
CA GLY A 308 -4.68 4.50 -7.73
C GLY A 308 -3.99 4.25 -6.40
N TYR A 309 -4.75 3.90 -5.36
CA TYR A 309 -4.23 3.77 -4.01
C TYR A 309 -4.24 2.33 -3.50
N HIS A 310 -3.35 2.00 -2.58
CA HIS A 310 -3.06 0.66 -2.04
C HIS A 310 -4.27 -0.08 -1.46
N TYR A 311 -5.36 0.61 -1.09
CA TYR A 311 -6.55 0.00 -0.47
C TYR A 311 -7.22 -1.10 -1.31
N SER A 312 -6.98 -1.08 -2.63
CA SER A 312 -7.54 -2.07 -3.56
C SER A 312 -6.70 -3.34 -3.68
N LEU A 313 -5.41 -3.29 -3.32
CA LEU A 313 -4.46 -4.39 -3.55
C LEU A 313 -4.89 -5.68 -2.86
N VAL A 314 -5.35 -5.60 -1.62
CA VAL A 314 -5.75 -6.77 -0.80
C VAL A 314 -6.92 -7.55 -1.39
N ILE A 315 -7.72 -6.90 -2.25
CA ILE A 315 -8.88 -7.47 -2.96
C ILE A 315 -8.43 -8.35 -4.13
N VAL A 316 -7.35 -7.95 -4.82
CA VAL A 316 -6.90 -8.55 -6.10
C VAL A 316 -6.69 -10.06 -6.02
N PRO A 317 -6.01 -10.62 -5.00
CA PRO A 317 -5.86 -12.07 -4.90
C PRO A 317 -7.20 -12.81 -4.89
N SER A 318 -8.18 -12.37 -4.11
CA SER A 318 -9.50 -13.02 -4.04
C SER A 318 -10.23 -13.00 -5.38
N LEU A 319 -10.17 -11.89 -6.12
CA LEU A 319 -10.74 -11.78 -7.46
C LEU A 319 -10.04 -12.71 -8.46
N MET A 320 -8.70 -12.73 -8.46
CA MET A 320 -7.90 -13.55 -9.38
C MET A 320 -8.07 -15.05 -9.12
N PHE A 321 -7.96 -15.47 -7.86
CA PHE A 321 -8.20 -16.88 -7.49
C PHE A 321 -9.66 -17.25 -7.73
N GLY A 322 -10.62 -16.36 -7.47
CA GLY A 322 -12.04 -16.54 -7.79
C GLY A 322 -12.29 -16.70 -9.28
N THR A 323 -11.60 -15.94 -10.11
CA THR A 323 -11.65 -16.05 -11.57
C THR A 323 -11.18 -17.42 -12.06
N VAL A 324 -10.01 -17.88 -11.60
CA VAL A 324 -9.52 -19.23 -11.94
C VAL A 324 -10.47 -20.30 -11.41
N TYR A 325 -10.96 -20.15 -10.18
CA TYR A 325 -11.90 -21.07 -9.54
C TYR A 325 -13.23 -21.19 -10.30
N GLY A 326 -13.73 -20.07 -10.84
CA GLY A 326 -14.91 -20.03 -11.71
C GLY A 326 -14.64 -20.74 -13.05
N ILE A 327 -13.59 -20.35 -13.75
CA ILE A 327 -13.24 -20.94 -15.07
C ILE A 327 -13.01 -22.45 -14.97
N ALA A 328 -12.40 -22.95 -13.88
CA ALA A 328 -12.18 -24.38 -13.69
C ALA A 328 -13.49 -25.19 -13.58
N ARG A 329 -14.63 -24.55 -13.31
CA ARG A 329 -15.96 -25.17 -13.14
C ARG A 329 -16.85 -25.11 -14.37
N VAL A 330 -16.48 -24.32 -15.37
CA VAL A 330 -17.22 -24.36 -16.65
C VAL A 330 -16.74 -25.51 -17.52
N PRO A 331 -17.57 -25.95 -18.51
CA PRO A 331 -17.17 -26.96 -19.50
C PRO A 331 -15.86 -26.59 -20.19
N ILE A 332 -15.02 -27.61 -20.46
CA ILE A 332 -13.67 -27.43 -20.99
C ILE A 332 -13.62 -26.65 -22.30
N THR A 333 -14.67 -26.76 -23.10
CA THR A 333 -14.84 -26.04 -24.38
C THR A 333 -14.87 -24.53 -24.24
N TYR A 334 -15.34 -24.01 -23.11
CA TYR A 334 -15.41 -22.56 -22.85
C TYR A 334 -14.19 -22.00 -22.14
N ARG A 335 -13.40 -22.85 -21.44
CA ARG A 335 -12.27 -22.40 -20.61
C ARG A 335 -11.26 -21.54 -21.39
N LYS A 336 -10.87 -21.99 -22.60
CA LYS A 336 -9.91 -21.22 -23.43
C LYS A 336 -10.45 -19.85 -23.81
N ARG A 337 -11.74 -19.75 -24.16
CA ARG A 337 -12.38 -18.48 -24.52
C ARG A 337 -12.43 -17.52 -23.31
N MET A 338 -12.79 -18.06 -22.13
CA MET A 338 -12.83 -17.24 -20.90
C MET A 338 -11.42 -16.78 -20.48
N VAL A 339 -10.40 -17.64 -20.55
CA VAL A 339 -9.01 -17.24 -20.31
C VAL A 339 -8.56 -16.18 -21.30
N GLY A 340 -8.93 -16.31 -22.58
CA GLY A 340 -8.67 -15.30 -23.60
C GLY A 340 -9.35 -13.97 -23.29
N ALA A 341 -10.62 -13.98 -22.89
CA ALA A 341 -11.34 -12.77 -22.48
C ALA A 341 -10.67 -12.08 -21.28
N VAL A 342 -10.31 -12.83 -20.24
CA VAL A 342 -9.58 -12.30 -19.08
C VAL A 342 -8.25 -11.70 -19.51
N ALA A 343 -7.48 -12.37 -20.36
CA ALA A 343 -6.20 -11.85 -20.86
C ALA A 343 -6.38 -10.53 -21.62
N VAL A 344 -7.36 -10.44 -22.53
CA VAL A 344 -7.66 -9.23 -23.30
C VAL A 344 -8.09 -8.09 -22.39
N CYS A 345 -9.04 -8.32 -21.47
CA CYS A 345 -9.47 -7.31 -20.51
C CYS A 345 -8.30 -6.83 -19.63
N SER A 346 -7.49 -7.75 -19.09
CA SER A 346 -6.33 -7.37 -18.28
C SER A 346 -5.28 -6.59 -19.06
N LEU A 347 -5.03 -6.96 -20.32
CA LEU A 347 -4.14 -6.18 -21.20
C LEU A 347 -4.69 -4.79 -21.48
N ALA A 348 -5.98 -4.66 -21.76
CA ALA A 348 -6.63 -3.37 -22.03
C ALA A 348 -6.57 -2.45 -20.81
N PHE A 349 -6.94 -2.96 -19.62
CA PHE A 349 -6.91 -2.16 -18.39
C PHE A 349 -5.48 -1.90 -17.89
N GLY A 350 -4.56 -2.86 -18.05
CA GLY A 350 -3.15 -2.67 -17.78
C GLY A 350 -2.54 -1.59 -18.66
N TYR A 351 -2.83 -1.59 -19.97
CA TYR A 351 -2.41 -0.54 -20.89
C TYR A 351 -3.02 0.83 -20.55
N TRP A 352 -4.28 0.84 -20.15
CA TRP A 352 -4.99 2.10 -19.92
C TRP A 352 -4.63 2.75 -18.59
N LEU A 353 -4.47 1.98 -17.51
CA LEU A 353 -4.41 2.49 -16.15
C LEU A 353 -3.06 2.23 -15.45
N SER A 354 -2.36 1.14 -15.76
CA SER A 354 -1.10 0.81 -15.08
C SER A 354 0.09 1.50 -15.73
N PRO A 355 1.09 1.95 -14.94
CA PRO A 355 2.31 2.56 -15.46
C PRO A 355 3.32 1.49 -15.93
N LEU A 356 2.87 0.63 -16.84
CA LEU A 356 3.66 -0.44 -17.45
C LEU A 356 4.47 0.10 -18.66
N PRO A 357 5.53 -0.60 -19.09
CA PRO A 357 6.22 -0.24 -20.32
C PRO A 357 5.23 -0.19 -21.50
N LEU A 358 5.28 0.89 -22.27
CA LEU A 358 4.41 1.14 -23.44
C LEU A 358 2.92 1.37 -23.09
N ALA A 359 2.54 1.47 -21.82
CA ALA A 359 1.18 1.81 -21.42
C ALA A 359 0.86 3.29 -21.68
N ARG A 360 -0.44 3.59 -21.74
CA ARG A 360 -0.94 4.97 -21.86
C ARG A 360 -0.65 5.80 -20.62
N SER A 361 -0.81 5.19 -19.45
CA SER A 361 -0.51 5.84 -18.16
C SER A 361 0.99 5.86 -17.95
N THR A 362 1.53 7.03 -17.68
CA THR A 362 2.94 7.22 -17.33
C THR A 362 3.03 7.81 -15.92
N VAL A 363 4.09 7.49 -15.21
CA VAL A 363 4.46 8.25 -14.02
C VAL A 363 5.04 9.59 -14.48
N GLY A 364 4.71 10.68 -13.78
CA GLY A 364 5.23 12.01 -14.09
C GLY A 364 6.76 12.04 -14.19
N ASP A 365 7.29 13.06 -14.84
CA ASP A 365 8.74 13.18 -15.08
C ASP A 365 9.49 13.52 -13.79
N TRP A 366 9.97 12.50 -13.11
CA TRP A 366 10.77 12.57 -11.88
C TRP A 366 12.24 12.27 -12.20
N SER A 367 12.93 13.24 -12.78
CA SER A 367 14.35 13.04 -13.13
C SER A 367 15.27 13.48 -12.00
N ALA A 368 16.18 12.58 -11.62
CA ALA A 368 17.26 12.91 -10.69
C ALA A 368 18.25 13.95 -11.25
N SER A 369 18.24 14.18 -12.56
CA SER A 369 19.03 15.20 -13.26
C SER A 369 18.31 16.54 -13.42
N ASN A 370 17.07 16.66 -12.96
CA ASN A 370 16.37 17.94 -12.94
C ASN A 370 17.20 18.98 -12.16
N PRO A 371 17.45 20.19 -12.70
CA PRO A 371 18.27 21.21 -12.04
C PRO A 371 17.85 21.49 -10.59
N SER A 372 16.55 21.56 -10.29
CA SER A 372 16.06 21.77 -8.93
C SER A 372 16.38 20.61 -7.98
N VAL A 373 16.39 19.36 -8.49
CA VAL A 373 16.75 18.16 -7.72
C VAL A 373 18.24 18.10 -7.43
N VAL A 374 19.08 18.39 -8.42
CA VAL A 374 20.54 18.48 -8.25
C VAL A 374 20.87 19.55 -7.23
N ALA A 375 20.30 20.75 -7.39
CA ALA A 375 20.47 21.87 -6.47
C ALA A 375 20.04 21.55 -5.03
N ALA A 376 18.95 20.77 -4.84
CA ALA A 376 18.54 20.32 -3.51
C ALA A 376 19.57 19.39 -2.86
N LYS A 377 20.10 18.42 -3.63
CA LYS A 377 21.07 17.45 -3.14
C LYS A 377 22.40 18.09 -2.75
N GLU A 378 22.85 19.12 -3.45
CA GLU A 378 24.03 19.91 -3.08
C GLU A 378 23.87 20.54 -1.69
N LEU A 379 22.68 21.04 -1.37
CA LEU A 379 22.41 21.67 -0.08
C LEU A 379 22.11 20.67 1.05
N PHE A 380 21.77 19.42 0.76
CA PHE A 380 21.64 18.41 1.82
C PHE A 380 22.95 18.23 2.58
N ALA A 381 24.10 18.37 1.92
CA ALA A 381 25.42 18.26 2.55
C ALA A 381 25.70 19.37 3.59
N VAL A 382 24.94 20.47 3.58
CA VAL A 382 25.04 21.56 4.57
C VAL A 382 24.35 21.20 5.88
N ILE A 383 23.45 20.22 5.86
CA ILE A 383 22.62 19.83 7.00
C ILE A 383 23.24 18.58 7.65
N PRO A 384 23.73 18.65 8.91
CA PRO A 384 24.24 17.46 9.62
C PRO A 384 23.21 16.34 9.71
N ASP A 385 23.66 15.09 9.71
CA ASP A 385 22.77 13.92 9.72
C ASP A 385 21.95 13.80 11.02
N ASP A 386 22.47 14.32 12.13
CA ASP A 386 21.83 14.31 13.47
C ASP A 386 21.01 15.55 13.77
N ALA A 387 21.06 16.56 12.91
CA ALA A 387 20.33 17.83 13.12
C ALA A 387 18.81 17.65 13.10
N VAL A 388 18.12 18.44 13.90
CA VAL A 388 16.65 18.57 13.88
C VAL A 388 16.24 19.48 12.74
N VAL A 389 15.48 18.95 11.79
CA VAL A 389 15.18 19.62 10.51
C VAL A 389 13.69 19.82 10.31
N SER A 390 13.30 20.99 9.81
CA SER A 390 12.01 21.20 9.14
C SER A 390 12.27 21.48 7.65
N ALA A 391 11.73 20.66 6.76
CA ALA A 391 12.00 20.79 5.34
C ALA A 391 10.71 20.85 4.51
N TYR A 392 10.78 21.48 3.35
CA TYR A 392 9.67 21.49 2.39
C TYR A 392 9.30 20.05 2.00
N HIS A 393 7.99 19.79 1.87
CA HIS A 393 7.44 18.43 1.78
C HIS A 393 8.18 17.46 0.83
N PRO A 394 8.52 17.81 -0.42
CA PRO A 394 9.26 16.90 -1.32
C PRO A 394 10.69 16.56 -0.85
N LEU A 395 11.32 17.43 -0.06
CA LEU A 395 12.68 17.21 0.45
C LEU A 395 12.69 16.30 1.68
N THR A 396 11.60 16.34 2.44
CA THR A 396 11.47 15.66 3.74
C THR A 396 11.69 14.15 3.63
N ALA A 397 11.16 13.52 2.58
CA ALA A 397 11.30 12.10 2.33
C ALA A 397 12.76 11.65 2.10
N GLN A 398 13.61 12.54 1.55
CA GLN A 398 15.04 12.28 1.36
C GLN A 398 15.84 12.41 2.66
N LEU A 399 15.33 13.19 3.60
CA LEU A 399 15.96 13.50 4.88
C LEU A 399 15.38 12.71 6.04
N ALA A 400 14.52 11.70 5.78
CA ALA A 400 13.73 11.01 6.80
C ALA A 400 14.54 10.18 7.79
N ARG A 401 15.76 9.74 7.46
CA ARG A 401 16.62 8.91 8.32
C ARG A 401 17.36 9.73 9.36
N ARG A 402 16.58 10.31 10.27
CA ARG A 402 17.06 11.06 11.44
C ARG A 402 16.08 10.96 12.58
N GLU A 403 16.50 11.28 13.79
CA GLU A 403 15.65 11.19 14.97
C GLU A 403 14.46 12.15 14.85
N ARG A 404 14.71 13.36 14.37
CA ARG A 404 13.70 14.41 14.32
C ARG A 404 13.71 15.13 12.97
N ILE A 405 12.60 14.99 12.27
CA ILE A 405 12.34 15.69 11.02
C ILE A 405 10.87 16.07 10.94
N TYR A 406 10.60 17.22 10.38
CA TYR A 406 9.27 17.77 10.22
C TYR A 406 9.04 18.19 8.77
N SER A 407 7.82 17.95 8.28
CA SER A 407 7.40 18.53 6.99
C SER A 407 6.87 19.93 7.24
N PHE A 408 7.53 20.96 6.72
CA PHE A 408 7.10 22.36 6.86
C PHE A 408 5.63 22.51 6.40
N PRO A 409 4.76 23.23 7.12
CA PRO A 409 5.06 24.20 8.20
C PRO A 409 5.27 23.58 9.60
N ASN A 410 5.14 22.25 9.79
CA ASN A 410 5.46 21.64 11.09
C ASN A 410 6.95 21.84 11.43
N PRO A 411 7.29 22.08 12.69
CA PRO A 411 6.44 22.20 13.87
C PRO A 411 6.05 23.65 14.20
N PHE A 412 6.33 24.62 13.32
CA PHE A 412 6.03 26.05 13.53
C PHE A 412 4.53 26.33 13.49
N GLN A 413 3.80 25.60 12.64
CA GLN A 413 2.35 25.56 12.61
C GLN A 413 1.90 24.12 12.43
N ARG A 414 1.09 23.60 13.38
CA ARG A 414 0.60 22.24 13.33
C ARG A 414 -0.31 21.99 12.13
N SER A 415 0.05 21.05 11.28
CA SER A 415 -0.72 20.63 10.12
C SER A 415 -0.58 19.13 9.92
N LEU A 416 -1.69 18.38 9.95
CA LEU A 416 -1.73 16.91 9.83
C LEU A 416 -0.77 16.21 10.81
N TYR A 417 -0.66 16.72 12.04
CA TYR A 417 0.36 16.35 13.01
C TYR A 417 -0.24 16.00 14.36
N GLY A 418 0.42 15.08 15.07
CA GLY A 418 0.08 14.66 16.42
C GLY A 418 -1.09 13.69 16.49
N PRO A 419 -1.59 13.36 17.68
CA PRO A 419 -2.71 12.45 17.85
C PRO A 419 -4.01 13.04 17.28
N ASP A 420 -4.11 14.36 17.19
CA ASP A 420 -5.22 15.08 16.60
C ASP A 420 -4.83 15.69 15.25
N VAL A 421 -5.08 14.94 14.20
CA VAL A 421 -4.75 15.33 12.82
C VAL A 421 -5.63 16.45 12.28
N PHE A 422 -6.71 16.81 12.97
CA PHE A 422 -7.64 17.84 12.51
C PHE A 422 -7.30 19.24 13.05
N ALA A 423 -6.53 19.30 14.15
CA ALA A 423 -6.11 20.58 14.69
C ALA A 423 -5.06 21.24 13.78
N ARG A 424 -5.22 22.52 13.53
CA ARG A 424 -4.32 23.36 12.71
C ARG A 424 -4.06 24.70 13.41
N GLY A 425 -2.97 25.34 13.03
CA GLY A 425 -2.68 26.70 13.46
C GLY A 425 -1.93 26.82 14.77
N ASP A 426 -1.67 25.72 15.48
CA ASP A 426 -0.94 25.74 16.74
C ASP A 426 0.55 25.56 16.51
N ARG A 427 1.37 26.42 17.08
CA ARG A 427 2.82 26.27 17.13
C ARG A 427 3.18 25.21 18.17
N LEU A 428 3.91 24.16 17.76
CA LEU A 428 4.30 23.08 18.65
C LEU A 428 5.54 23.47 19.48
N LEU A 429 5.65 22.90 20.68
CA LEU A 429 6.83 23.11 21.55
C LEU A 429 8.13 22.69 20.86
N PHE A 430 8.09 21.64 20.04
CA PHE A 430 9.21 21.15 19.24
C PHE A 430 9.80 22.17 18.24
N ALA A 431 9.10 23.26 17.97
CA ALA A 431 9.58 24.32 17.10
C ALA A 431 10.85 25.01 17.62
N GLU A 432 11.07 25.00 18.94
CA GLU A 432 12.31 25.53 19.53
C GLU A 432 13.52 24.63 19.33
N GLU A 433 13.29 23.34 19.04
CA GLU A 433 14.35 22.35 18.84
C GLU A 433 14.84 22.29 17.39
N VAL A 434 14.13 22.92 16.44
CA VAL A 434 14.50 22.90 15.02
C VAL A 434 15.78 23.71 14.83
N GLU A 435 16.83 23.04 14.35
CA GLU A 435 18.16 23.62 14.10
C GLU A 435 18.30 24.11 12.67
N TYR A 436 17.75 23.37 11.72
CA TYR A 436 17.82 23.70 10.29
C TYR A 436 16.45 23.72 9.64
N VAL A 437 16.28 24.66 8.72
CA VAL A 437 15.11 24.75 7.86
C VAL A 437 15.54 24.77 6.40
N MET A 438 14.93 23.94 5.54
CA MET A 438 15.19 23.97 4.11
C MET A 438 13.91 24.20 3.31
N LEU A 439 13.86 25.32 2.60
CA LEU A 439 12.68 25.82 1.88
C LEU A 439 13.02 26.18 0.44
N PRO A 440 12.02 26.21 -0.48
CA PRO A 440 12.21 26.80 -1.80
C PRO A 440 12.42 28.32 -1.70
N THR A 441 13.07 28.89 -2.69
CA THR A 441 13.29 30.36 -2.78
C THR A 441 12.00 31.15 -2.91
N VAL A 442 10.93 30.52 -3.43
CA VAL A 442 9.59 31.10 -3.54
C VAL A 442 8.62 30.23 -2.74
N LEU A 443 7.99 30.80 -1.73
CA LEU A 443 6.95 30.18 -0.92
C LEU A 443 5.57 30.61 -1.39
N ASP A 444 4.58 29.75 -1.24
CA ASP A 444 3.18 30.18 -1.31
C ASP A 444 2.83 31.12 -0.15
N GLU A 445 1.69 31.79 -0.24
CA GLU A 445 1.27 32.80 0.72
C GLU A 445 1.16 32.23 2.16
N ALA A 446 0.57 31.05 2.31
CA ALA A 446 0.39 30.43 3.62
C ALA A 446 1.73 30.02 4.25
N ALA A 447 2.61 29.39 3.47
CA ALA A 447 3.95 29.04 3.92
C ALA A 447 4.80 30.28 4.27
N ASN A 448 4.70 31.34 3.46
CA ASN A 448 5.42 32.60 3.68
C ASN A 448 4.94 33.31 4.95
N LEU A 449 3.63 33.29 5.26
CA LEU A 449 3.10 33.83 6.50
C LEU A 449 3.72 33.16 7.73
N VAL A 450 3.81 31.84 7.73
CA VAL A 450 4.44 31.08 8.84
C VAL A 450 5.94 31.39 8.91
N TRP A 451 6.62 31.36 7.75
CA TRP A 451 8.07 31.56 7.73
C TRP A 451 8.47 32.99 8.13
N SER A 452 7.73 34.03 7.76
CA SER A 452 8.01 35.40 8.16
C SER A 452 8.03 35.63 9.68
N GLN A 453 7.26 34.84 10.44
CA GLN A 453 7.23 34.88 11.91
C GLN A 453 8.42 34.17 12.55
N GLU A 454 8.97 33.14 11.89
CA GLU A 454 10.06 32.33 12.41
C GLU A 454 11.45 32.73 11.89
N SER A 455 11.52 33.27 10.70
CA SER A 455 12.76 33.64 10.01
C SER A 455 13.71 34.53 10.81
N PRO A 456 13.26 35.50 11.69
CA PRO A 456 14.18 36.29 12.50
C PRO A 456 15.06 35.49 13.47
N ARG A 457 14.72 34.22 13.73
CA ARG A 457 15.48 33.29 14.60
C ARG A 457 16.51 32.46 13.84
N PHE A 458 16.62 32.70 12.53
CA PHE A 458 17.46 31.87 11.65
C PHE A 458 18.36 32.76 10.76
N ARG A 459 19.50 32.21 10.36
CA ARG A 459 20.39 32.80 9.37
C ARG A 459 20.56 31.87 8.17
N VAL A 460 20.77 32.43 7.00
CA VAL A 460 21.10 31.64 5.79
C VAL A 460 22.50 31.05 5.95
N VAL A 461 22.63 29.75 5.69
CA VAL A 461 23.91 29.01 5.71
C VAL A 461 24.22 28.34 4.37
N GLY A 462 23.26 28.27 3.45
CA GLY A 462 23.44 27.81 2.09
C GLY A 462 22.26 28.23 1.23
N SER A 463 22.51 28.60 -0.02
CA SER A 463 21.44 28.94 -0.96
C SER A 463 21.88 28.73 -2.40
N ASN A 464 20.92 28.49 -3.28
CA ASN A 464 21.08 28.46 -4.72
C ASN A 464 19.81 29.00 -5.41
N ALA A 465 19.68 28.86 -6.72
CA ALA A 465 18.53 29.39 -7.46
C ALA A 465 17.16 28.81 -7.04
N TRP A 466 17.14 27.64 -6.40
CA TRP A 466 15.90 26.88 -6.10
C TRP A 466 15.60 26.79 -4.61
N TRP A 467 16.64 26.72 -3.75
CA TRP A 467 16.53 26.32 -2.35
C TRP A 467 17.36 27.19 -1.44
N ILE A 468 16.91 27.34 -0.20
CA ILE A 468 17.63 28.04 0.85
C ILE A 468 17.66 27.13 2.10
N VAL A 469 18.84 27.01 2.69
CA VAL A 469 19.03 26.35 3.99
C VAL A 469 19.30 27.44 5.04
N TYR A 470 18.51 27.37 6.08
CA TYR A 470 18.64 28.26 7.22
C TYR A 470 19.09 27.46 8.45
N LYS A 471 19.90 28.08 9.30
CA LYS A 471 20.34 27.54 10.59
C LYS A 471 19.84 28.47 11.70
N ARG A 472 19.40 27.89 12.81
CA ARG A 472 19.00 28.64 13.99
C ARG A 472 20.19 29.47 14.53
N LEU A 473 19.92 30.70 15.00
CA LEU A 473 20.89 31.64 15.58
C LEU A 473 21.40 31.14 16.94
#